data_ff6a1103ca823056e4f6675503560b09
#
_entry.id   ff6a1103ca823056e4f6675503560b09
#
_cell.length_a   1.000
_cell.length_b   1.000
_cell.length_c   1.000
_cell.angle_alpha   90.00
_cell.angle_beta   90.00
_cell.angle_gamma   90.00
#
_symmetry.space_group_name_H-M   'P 1'
#
loop_
_entity.id
_entity.type
_entity.pdbx_description
1 polymer ?
#
loop_
_entity_poly.entity_id
_entity_poly.type
_entity_poly.pdbx_seq_one_letter_code
_entity_poly.pdbx_strand_id
1 'polypeptide(L)'
;MNPTLSIPISPGELLDKITILQIKFARISNPQQRRNVRHELDLLTGLWSTSALAGGGIESRPGIEPEVERLRGELKGINETLWEIEDAIRECERDSDFGPRFIELARAVYKTNDRRAAVKRAINETLDSTIIEEKSYKAY
;
A
#
# COMPACT_ATOMS: atom_id res chain seq x y z
N MET A 1 6.91 14.89 -25.01
CA MET A 1 5.68 14.12 -24.75
C MET A 1 5.81 13.36 -23.43
N ASN A 2 4.85 13.47 -22.58
CA ASN A 2 4.83 12.74 -21.31
C ASN A 2 3.77 11.62 -21.43
N PRO A 3 4.15 10.34 -21.55
CA PRO A 3 3.22 9.24 -21.79
C PRO A 3 2.51 8.75 -20.54
N THR A 4 2.41 9.53 -19.49
CA THR A 4 1.64 9.13 -18.30
C THR A 4 0.14 9.25 -18.55
N LEU A 5 -0.61 8.30 -17.98
CA LEU A 5 -2.07 8.32 -17.98
C LEU A 5 -2.59 8.83 -16.65
N SER A 6 -3.73 9.50 -16.68
CA SER A 6 -4.41 9.94 -15.46
C SER A 6 -5.68 9.12 -15.28
N ILE A 7 -5.86 8.57 -14.08
CA ILE A 7 -7.06 7.80 -13.72
C ILE A 7 -7.64 8.31 -12.41
N PRO A 8 -8.96 8.20 -12.21
CA PRO A 8 -9.54 8.36 -10.88
C PRO A 8 -9.04 7.25 -9.96
N ILE A 9 -8.67 7.61 -8.74
CA ILE A 9 -8.13 6.68 -7.78
C ILE A 9 -8.68 7.01 -6.38
N SER A 10 -8.95 5.99 -5.57
CA SER A 10 -9.35 6.21 -4.18
C SER A 10 -8.15 6.66 -3.33
N PRO A 11 -8.38 7.43 -2.26
CA PRO A 11 -7.29 7.82 -1.37
C PRO A 11 -6.59 6.63 -0.72
N GLY A 12 -7.32 5.57 -0.37
CA GLY A 12 -6.72 4.34 0.16
C GLY A 12 -5.76 3.68 -0.82
N GLU A 13 -6.12 3.63 -2.09
CA GLU A 13 -5.24 3.07 -3.13
C GLU A 13 -4.00 3.93 -3.35
N LEU A 14 -4.14 5.25 -3.33
CA LEU A 14 -3.00 6.16 -3.48
C LEU A 14 -2.01 6.03 -2.32
N LEU A 15 -2.49 6.02 -1.09
CA LEU A 15 -1.62 5.85 0.09
C LEU A 15 -0.98 4.47 0.13
N ASP A 16 -1.68 3.43 -0.32
CA ASP A 16 -1.11 2.09 -0.48
C ASP A 16 0.10 2.11 -1.44
N LYS A 17 -0.06 2.70 -2.60
CA LYS A 17 1.03 2.85 -3.58
C LYS A 17 2.20 3.65 -3.02
N ILE A 18 1.95 4.75 -2.32
CA ILE A 18 2.99 5.58 -1.71
C ILE A 18 3.77 4.77 -0.67
N THR A 19 3.09 4.06 0.23
CA THR A 19 3.77 3.25 1.25
C THR A 19 4.61 2.13 0.64
N ILE A 20 4.11 1.47 -0.39
CA ILE A 20 4.87 0.45 -1.13
C ILE A 20 6.12 1.05 -1.77
N LEU A 21 6.01 2.21 -2.41
CA LEU A 21 7.17 2.88 -3.01
C LEU A 21 8.19 3.32 -1.96
N GLN A 22 7.76 3.75 -0.79
CA GLN A 22 8.66 4.05 0.32
C GLN A 22 9.46 2.81 0.76
N ILE A 23 8.81 1.66 0.85
CA ILE A 23 9.46 0.39 1.18
C ILE A 23 10.46 -0.01 0.09
N LYS A 24 10.05 0.07 -1.17
CA LYS A 24 10.94 -0.21 -2.32
C LYS A 24 12.17 0.69 -2.31
N PHE A 25 11.99 1.98 -2.07
CA PHE A 25 13.11 2.92 -2.03
C PHE A 25 14.09 2.60 -0.90
N ALA A 26 13.60 2.14 0.24
CA ALA A 26 14.44 1.77 1.39
C ALA A 26 15.19 0.44 1.15
N ARG A 27 14.58 -0.50 0.43
CA ARG A 27 15.10 -1.88 0.35
C ARG A 27 15.82 -2.23 -0.94
N ILE A 28 15.47 -1.58 -2.06
CA ILE A 28 16.12 -1.84 -3.35
C ILE A 28 17.48 -1.16 -3.38
N SER A 29 18.52 -1.92 -3.72
CA SER A 29 19.90 -1.42 -3.79
C SER A 29 20.34 -0.99 -5.19
N ASN A 30 19.74 -1.52 -6.26
CA ASN A 30 20.11 -1.19 -7.63
C ASN A 30 19.86 0.30 -7.92
N PRO A 31 20.90 1.06 -8.35
CA PRO A 31 20.76 2.51 -8.52
C PRO A 31 19.72 2.93 -9.56
N GLN A 32 19.60 2.20 -10.67
CA GLN A 32 18.60 2.52 -11.70
C GLN A 32 17.19 2.26 -11.22
N GLN A 33 16.97 1.13 -10.56
CA GLN A 33 15.66 0.82 -9.96
C GLN A 33 15.29 1.86 -8.90
N ARG A 34 16.24 2.26 -8.06
CA ARG A 34 16.00 3.32 -7.07
C ARG A 34 15.60 4.65 -7.69
N ARG A 35 16.24 5.04 -8.79
CA ARG A 35 15.83 6.26 -9.52
C ARG A 35 14.41 6.17 -10.05
N ASN A 36 14.03 5.03 -10.60
CA ASN A 36 12.67 4.79 -11.09
C ASN A 36 11.64 4.87 -9.95
N VAL A 37 11.93 4.22 -8.83
CA VAL A 37 11.08 4.25 -7.64
C VAL A 37 10.97 5.68 -7.09
N ARG A 38 12.07 6.41 -7.01
CA ARG A 38 12.07 7.79 -6.53
C ARG A 38 11.21 8.68 -7.41
N HIS A 39 11.33 8.56 -8.72
CA HIS A 39 10.53 9.34 -9.65
C HIS A 39 9.03 9.11 -9.44
N GLU A 40 8.60 7.86 -9.37
CA GLU A 40 7.20 7.52 -9.13
C GLU A 40 6.74 7.98 -7.75
N LEU A 41 7.55 7.77 -6.71
CA LEU A 41 7.24 8.21 -5.34
C LEU A 41 7.04 9.72 -5.27
N ASP A 42 7.92 10.51 -5.90
CA ASP A 42 7.81 11.97 -5.91
C ASP A 42 6.52 12.43 -6.63
N LEU A 43 6.16 11.78 -7.74
CA LEU A 43 4.91 12.08 -8.45
C LEU A 43 3.69 11.81 -7.57
N LEU A 44 3.61 10.64 -6.94
CA LEU A 44 2.45 10.26 -6.14
C LEU A 44 2.37 11.05 -4.83
N THR A 45 3.50 11.32 -4.19
CA THR A 45 3.56 12.16 -3.00
C THR A 45 3.11 13.59 -3.32
N GLY A 46 3.56 14.12 -4.45
CA GLY A 46 3.10 15.43 -4.94
C GLY A 46 1.60 15.46 -5.19
N LEU A 47 1.05 14.43 -5.81
CA LEU A 47 -0.39 14.30 -6.01
C LEU A 47 -1.16 14.31 -4.69
N TRP A 48 -0.71 13.55 -3.70
CA TRP A 48 -1.32 13.56 -2.36
C TRP A 48 -1.27 14.94 -1.72
N SER A 49 -0.10 15.59 -1.72
CA SER A 49 0.13 16.88 -1.07
C SER A 49 -0.69 18.01 -1.68
N THR A 50 -0.96 17.96 -2.98
CA THR A 50 -1.75 18.98 -3.69
C THR A 50 -3.24 18.65 -3.77
N SER A 51 -3.64 17.46 -3.28
CA SER A 51 -5.05 17.08 -3.25
C SER A 51 -5.82 17.86 -2.18
N ALA A 52 -7.13 17.98 -2.37
CA ALA A 52 -8.02 18.57 -1.36
C ALA A 52 -8.12 17.74 -0.08
N LEU A 53 -7.55 16.53 -0.07
CA LEU A 53 -7.54 15.64 1.09
C LEU A 53 -6.35 15.88 2.01
N ALA A 54 -5.31 16.56 1.53
CA ALA A 54 -4.17 16.98 2.34
C ALA A 54 -4.31 18.45 2.68
N GLY A 55 -4.05 18.82 3.92
CA GLY A 55 -4.14 20.22 4.34
C GLY A 55 -5.60 20.71 4.55
N GLY A 56 -5.94 21.89 4.07
CA GLY A 56 -7.17 22.62 4.44
C GLY A 56 -8.49 21.85 4.36
N GLY A 57 -8.61 20.89 3.46
CA GLY A 57 -9.81 20.05 3.37
C GLY A 57 -9.96 19.10 4.55
N ILE A 58 -8.86 18.59 5.07
CA ILE A 58 -8.82 17.69 6.23
C ILE A 58 -8.81 18.50 7.54
N GLU A 59 -8.06 19.60 7.57
CA GLU A 59 -7.92 20.46 8.76
C GLU A 59 -9.24 21.02 9.24
N SER A 60 -10.21 21.21 8.34
CA SER A 60 -11.54 21.66 8.71
C SER A 60 -12.37 20.58 9.45
N ARG A 61 -11.88 19.35 9.52
CA ARG A 61 -12.55 18.22 10.18
C ARG A 61 -11.66 17.64 11.28
N PRO A 62 -11.80 18.13 12.54
CA PRO A 62 -10.96 17.66 13.65
C PRO A 62 -10.98 16.14 13.80
N GLY A 63 -9.80 15.53 14.03
CA GLY A 63 -9.63 14.10 14.20
C GLY A 63 -9.45 13.30 12.91
N ILE A 64 -9.71 13.87 11.74
CA ILE A 64 -9.55 13.16 10.46
C ILE A 64 -8.07 12.99 10.10
N GLU A 65 -7.29 14.06 10.17
CA GLU A 65 -5.87 13.98 9.80
C GLU A 65 -5.07 13.00 10.67
N PRO A 66 -5.17 13.04 12.02
CA PRO A 66 -4.49 12.04 12.86
C PRO A 66 -4.93 10.60 12.56
N GLU A 67 -6.22 10.38 12.28
CA GLU A 67 -6.72 9.04 11.94
C GLU A 67 -6.17 8.55 10.61
N VAL A 68 -6.13 9.39 9.58
CA VAL A 68 -5.53 9.05 8.29
C VAL A 68 -4.06 8.70 8.43
N GLU A 69 -3.29 9.48 9.21
CA GLU A 69 -1.87 9.19 9.46
C GLU A 69 -1.68 7.88 10.25
N ARG A 70 -2.56 7.60 11.21
CA ARG A 70 -2.54 6.32 11.93
C ARG A 70 -2.77 5.14 10.97
N LEU A 71 -3.80 5.24 10.13
CA LEU A 71 -4.12 4.21 9.13
C LEU A 71 -3.02 4.05 8.09
N ARG A 72 -2.42 5.15 7.66
CA ARG A 72 -1.28 5.12 6.74
C ARG A 72 -0.08 4.38 7.33
N GLY A 73 0.23 4.62 8.60
CA GLY A 73 1.29 3.90 9.32
C GLY A 73 0.99 2.41 9.45
N GLU A 74 -0.25 2.06 9.76
CA GLU A 74 -0.69 0.66 9.81
C GLU A 74 -0.56 -0.01 8.44
N LEU A 75 -0.98 0.67 7.37
CA LEU A 75 -0.88 0.17 6.01
C LEU A 75 0.58 -0.08 5.60
N LYS A 76 1.48 0.83 5.96
CA LYS A 76 2.91 0.65 5.71
C LYS A 76 3.46 -0.58 6.42
N GLY A 77 3.11 -0.79 7.68
CA GLY A 77 3.50 -1.97 8.44
C GLY A 77 2.99 -3.27 7.81
N ILE A 78 1.76 -3.28 7.33
CA ILE A 78 1.18 -4.43 6.61
C ILE A 78 1.97 -4.69 5.31
N ASN A 79 2.29 -3.67 4.54
CA ASN A 79 3.06 -3.80 3.30
C ASN A 79 4.50 -4.26 3.56
N GLU A 80 5.11 -3.85 4.66
CA GLU A 80 6.41 -4.38 5.09
C GLU A 80 6.33 -5.87 5.42
N THR A 81 5.28 -6.29 6.11
CA THR A 81 5.02 -7.70 6.38
C THR A 81 4.86 -8.51 5.09
N LEU A 82 4.11 -7.99 4.13
CA LEU A 82 3.96 -8.64 2.81
C LEU A 82 5.30 -8.74 2.08
N TRP A 83 6.14 -7.74 2.16
CA TRP A 83 7.48 -7.79 1.58
C TRP A 83 8.29 -8.96 2.13
N GLU A 84 8.31 -9.10 3.47
CA GLU A 84 9.01 -10.21 4.13
C GLU A 84 8.44 -11.57 3.72
N ILE A 85 7.11 -11.69 3.66
CA ILE A 85 6.44 -12.93 3.24
C ILE A 85 6.82 -13.28 1.80
N GLU A 86 6.82 -12.31 0.88
CA GLU A 86 7.19 -12.52 -0.52
C GLU A 86 8.62 -12.99 -0.68
N ASP A 87 9.56 -12.41 0.05
CA ASP A 87 10.95 -12.86 0.03
C ASP A 87 11.08 -14.28 0.59
N ALA A 88 10.43 -14.56 1.71
CA ALA A 88 10.50 -15.87 2.36
C ALA A 88 9.87 -16.99 1.50
N ILE A 89 8.73 -16.72 0.85
CA ILE A 89 8.08 -17.74 0.00
C ILE A 89 8.90 -18.00 -1.28
N ARG A 90 9.60 -16.99 -1.80
CA ARG A 90 10.52 -17.16 -2.92
C ARG A 90 11.76 -17.95 -2.53
N GLU A 91 12.25 -17.82 -1.32
CA GLU A 91 13.30 -18.69 -0.79
C GLU A 91 12.86 -20.16 -0.76
N CYS A 92 11.63 -20.42 -0.28
CA CYS A 92 11.06 -21.76 -0.30
C CYS A 92 10.98 -22.33 -1.71
N GLU A 93 10.56 -21.53 -2.69
CA GLU A 93 10.51 -21.95 -4.10
C GLU A 93 11.89 -22.29 -4.62
N ARG A 94 12.88 -21.44 -4.38
CA ARG A 94 14.27 -21.66 -4.80
C ARG A 94 14.84 -22.97 -4.23
N ASP A 95 14.51 -23.26 -2.96
CA ASP A 95 15.01 -24.44 -2.25
C ASP A 95 14.11 -25.67 -2.45
N SER A 96 13.05 -25.57 -3.26
CA SER A 96 12.03 -26.59 -3.44
C SER A 96 11.44 -27.09 -2.12
N ASP A 97 11.31 -26.20 -1.14
CA ASP A 97 10.71 -26.47 0.16
C ASP A 97 9.22 -26.10 0.13
N PHE A 98 8.37 -27.10 -0.05
CA PHE A 98 6.91 -26.93 -0.07
C PHE A 98 6.24 -27.55 1.15
N GLY A 99 7.01 -27.70 2.22
CA GLY A 99 6.55 -28.25 3.48
C GLY A 99 5.82 -27.24 4.37
N PRO A 100 5.81 -27.47 5.70
CA PRO A 100 5.02 -26.65 6.64
C PRO A 100 5.32 -25.15 6.58
N ARG A 101 6.59 -24.77 6.41
CA ARG A 101 6.98 -23.35 6.29
C ARG A 101 6.33 -22.69 5.07
N PHE A 102 6.38 -23.36 3.91
CA PHE A 102 5.75 -22.84 2.69
C PHE A 102 4.24 -22.68 2.88
N ILE A 103 3.58 -23.67 3.48
CA ILE A 103 2.14 -23.62 3.72
C ILE A 103 1.78 -22.45 4.64
N GLU A 104 2.52 -22.24 5.70
CA GLU A 104 2.30 -21.12 6.63
C GLU A 104 2.46 -19.78 5.93
N LEU A 105 3.51 -19.62 5.11
CA LEU A 105 3.74 -18.40 4.34
C LEU A 105 2.62 -18.15 3.32
N ALA A 106 2.20 -19.20 2.61
CA ALA A 106 1.08 -19.08 1.65
C ALA A 106 -0.21 -18.64 2.32
N ARG A 107 -0.51 -19.17 3.51
CA ARG A 107 -1.66 -18.73 4.30
C ARG A 107 -1.52 -17.29 4.78
N ALA A 108 -0.32 -16.87 5.14
CA ALA A 108 -0.04 -15.51 5.58
C ALA A 108 -0.30 -14.48 4.47
N VAL A 109 -0.09 -14.85 3.20
CA VAL A 109 -0.34 -13.96 2.05
C VAL A 109 -1.79 -13.46 2.04
N TYR A 110 -2.77 -14.37 1.98
CA TYR A 110 -4.16 -13.94 1.88
C TYR A 110 -4.70 -13.32 3.16
N LYS A 111 -4.26 -13.79 4.33
CA LYS A 111 -4.66 -13.19 5.62
C LYS A 111 -4.15 -11.75 5.76
N THR A 112 -2.90 -11.51 5.37
CA THR A 112 -2.31 -10.17 5.43
C THR A 112 -2.91 -9.25 4.37
N ASN A 113 -3.20 -9.77 3.16
CA ASN A 113 -3.91 -9.01 2.14
C ASN A 113 -5.33 -8.63 2.55
N ASP A 114 -6.02 -9.47 3.31
CA ASP A 114 -7.34 -9.12 3.85
C ASP A 114 -7.25 -7.95 4.83
N ARG A 115 -6.23 -7.93 5.69
CA ARG A 115 -5.97 -6.79 6.58
C ARG A 115 -5.63 -5.53 5.78
N ARG A 116 -4.82 -5.66 4.75
CA ARG A 116 -4.49 -4.54 3.85
C ARG A 116 -5.74 -3.94 3.22
N ALA A 117 -6.62 -4.77 2.68
CA ALA A 117 -7.88 -4.33 2.10
C ALA A 117 -8.76 -3.61 3.13
N ALA A 118 -8.83 -4.12 4.36
CA ALA A 118 -9.60 -3.50 5.44
C ALA A 118 -9.08 -2.11 5.81
N VAL A 119 -7.76 -1.92 5.88
CA VAL A 119 -7.15 -0.61 6.19
C VAL A 119 -7.36 0.38 5.04
N LYS A 120 -7.19 -0.05 3.79
CA LYS A 120 -7.50 0.79 2.62
C LYS A 120 -8.96 1.24 2.62
N ARG A 121 -9.88 0.35 2.95
CA ARG A 121 -11.29 0.67 3.06
C ARG A 121 -11.54 1.68 4.18
N ALA A 122 -10.92 1.50 5.34
CA ALA A 122 -11.05 2.44 6.45
C ALA A 122 -10.56 3.85 6.07
N ILE A 123 -9.48 3.97 5.31
CA ILE A 123 -9.01 5.26 4.77
C ILE A 123 -10.07 5.87 3.85
N ASN A 124 -10.61 5.09 2.93
CA ASN A 124 -11.63 5.55 2.00
C ASN A 124 -12.88 6.04 2.72
N GLU A 125 -13.34 5.30 3.72
CA GLU A 125 -14.51 5.67 4.54
C GLU A 125 -14.25 6.91 5.38
N THR A 126 -13.07 7.02 5.99
CA THR A 126 -12.67 8.19 6.78
C THR A 126 -12.66 9.47 5.94
N LEU A 127 -12.27 9.37 4.67
CA LEU A 127 -12.18 10.50 3.74
C LEU A 127 -13.41 10.66 2.83
N ASP A 128 -14.48 9.93 3.09
CA ASP A 128 -15.71 9.97 2.28
C ASP A 128 -15.47 9.74 0.78
N SER A 129 -14.61 8.77 0.46
CA SER A 129 -14.30 8.43 -0.93
C SER A 129 -15.54 7.95 -1.68
N THR A 130 -15.76 8.48 -2.89
CA THR A 130 -16.79 7.97 -3.79
C THR A 130 -16.39 6.68 -4.49
N ILE A 131 -15.09 6.37 -4.48
CA ILE A 131 -14.55 5.14 -5.06
C ILE A 131 -14.22 4.19 -3.91
N ILE A 132 -14.91 3.06 -3.86
CA ILE A 132 -14.72 2.01 -2.85
C ILE A 132 -14.34 0.72 -3.58
N GLU A 133 -13.14 0.20 -3.28
CA GLU A 133 -12.70 -1.10 -3.80
C GLU A 133 -13.45 -2.22 -3.07
N GLU A 134 -14.06 -3.12 -3.83
CA GLU A 134 -14.75 -4.29 -3.28
C GLU A 134 -13.90 -5.56 -3.44
N LYS A 135 -14.00 -6.45 -2.47
CA LYS A 135 -13.43 -7.80 -2.48
C LYS A 135 -14.56 -8.81 -2.31
N SER A 136 -14.59 -9.85 -3.14
CA SER A 136 -15.64 -10.86 -3.09
C SER A 136 -15.07 -12.29 -3.14
N TYR A 137 -13.95 -12.51 -2.47
CA TYR A 137 -13.40 -13.85 -2.30
C TYR A 137 -14.27 -14.68 -1.35
N LYS A 138 -14.21 -16.00 -1.50
CA LYS A 138 -14.87 -16.90 -0.55
C LYS A 138 -14.33 -16.67 0.87
N ALA A 139 -15.22 -16.63 1.85
CA ALA A 139 -14.85 -16.57 3.25
C ALA A 139 -14.14 -17.86 3.69
N TYR A 140 -13.25 -17.73 4.66
CA TYR A 140 -12.56 -18.88 5.26
C TYR A 140 -12.72 -18.89 6.78
#